data_49bd87016060848c44d65bd47443e8e6
#
_entry.id   49bd87016060848c44d65bd47443e8e6
#
_cell.length_a   1.000
_cell.length_b   1.000
_cell.length_c   1.000
_cell.angle_alpha   90.00
_cell.angle_beta   90.00
_cell.angle_gamma   90.00
#
_symmetry.space_group_name_H-M   'P 1'
#
loop_
_entity.id
_entity.type
_entity.pdbx_description
1 polymer ?
#
loop_
_entity_poly.entity_id
_entity_poly.type
_entity_poly.pdbx_seq_one_letter_code
_entity_poly.pdbx_strand_id
1 'polypeptide(L)'
;MTLPLRLVTFSRSTAVLLLLGFSSGLPLALTSGTLQAWMTVENIDLKTIGFFSMVGQAYVFKFLWAPLMDRYSLPIVGRRRGWLVASQLLLVLLIAAMGTINPSSGLFSLALLAVAIAFCSASQDIVFDAWKTDVLSAEERGSGAALTVLGYRLAMLVSGGLALWLADRYLGWQHTYFLMAGLMSLGLIGSLLAKEPAQAATAPLSLRHAVVDPLKDFFQRNNAWLMITLIIFYKLGDAFAGALSTSFLIRGLGFSAGDVGLINKSLGLIATIVGALYGGALMRRWSLYRALMVFGIAQAVSNLAYWVLTVIPSHLWSMGTAVFIENLCGGMGTAAAVALLMSLCNRRFSATQFALLSALSAVGRVYVGPIAGWLVDSWHWSGFYAFTVVASLPGLLLLRAAKSSLLSLNQETPFVARTQYFRYYSLTTKLFLFGTTLAGIGLILMVVTGLLKLTELPMTQPLLGYGIGIAAIATLLGVALDVAARKKAT
;
A
#
# COMPACT_ATOMS: atom_id res chain seq x y z
N MET A 1 4.90 -32.70 -16.45
CA MET A 1 5.12 -32.48 -15.01
C MET A 1 3.95 -31.64 -14.50
N THR A 2 2.88 -32.31 -14.14
CA THR A 2 1.60 -31.76 -13.68
C THR A 2 1.76 -31.35 -12.22
N LEU A 3 1.85 -30.05 -11.94
CA LEU A 3 1.66 -29.54 -10.59
C LEU A 3 0.19 -29.77 -10.23
N PRO A 4 -0.13 -30.64 -9.26
CA PRO A 4 -1.48 -30.72 -8.76
C PRO A 4 -1.79 -29.40 -8.08
N LEU A 5 -2.73 -28.62 -8.63
CA LEU A 5 -3.50 -27.66 -7.84
C LEU A 5 -4.19 -28.44 -6.72
N ARG A 6 -3.48 -28.73 -5.64
CA ARG A 6 -4.13 -29.08 -4.39
C ARG A 6 -5.01 -27.88 -4.07
N LEU A 7 -6.31 -28.04 -4.31
CA LEU A 7 -7.33 -27.20 -3.71
C LEU A 7 -6.86 -26.88 -2.30
N VAL A 8 -6.77 -25.59 -1.95
CA VAL A 8 -6.39 -25.14 -0.60
C VAL A 8 -7.35 -25.83 0.35
N THR A 9 -6.94 -26.98 0.87
CA THR A 9 -7.72 -27.65 1.88
C THR A 9 -7.78 -26.69 3.06
N PHE A 10 -8.97 -26.36 3.50
CA PHE A 10 -9.22 -25.44 4.61
C PHE A 10 -8.69 -26.10 5.89
N SER A 11 -7.37 -26.07 6.05
CA SER A 11 -6.68 -26.64 7.19
C SER A 11 -6.64 -25.60 8.33
N ARG A 12 -6.45 -26.07 9.56
CA ARG A 12 -6.24 -25.20 10.73
C ARG A 12 -5.15 -24.16 10.47
N SER A 13 -4.06 -24.52 9.80
CA SER A 13 -2.96 -23.62 9.44
C SER A 13 -3.39 -22.52 8.47
N THR A 14 -4.21 -22.84 7.47
CA THR A 14 -4.79 -21.89 6.51
C THR A 14 -5.66 -20.85 7.22
N ALA A 15 -6.56 -21.30 8.12
CA ALA A 15 -7.42 -20.40 8.88
C ALA A 15 -6.60 -19.47 9.79
N VAL A 16 -5.60 -19.99 10.49
CA VAL A 16 -4.72 -19.20 11.36
C VAL A 16 -3.98 -18.11 10.58
N LEU A 17 -3.39 -18.42 9.43
CA LEU A 17 -2.68 -17.44 8.60
C LEU A 17 -3.60 -16.33 8.09
N LEU A 18 -4.83 -16.68 7.71
CA LEU A 18 -5.84 -15.71 7.27
C LEU A 18 -6.28 -14.78 8.41
N LEU A 19 -6.60 -15.33 9.58
CA LEU A 19 -7.04 -14.57 10.76
C LEU A 19 -5.94 -13.65 11.29
N LEU A 20 -4.70 -14.15 11.37
CA LEU A 20 -3.56 -13.34 11.80
C LEU A 20 -3.20 -12.27 10.77
N GLY A 21 -3.27 -12.59 9.47
CA GLY A 21 -3.13 -11.61 8.41
C GLY A 21 -4.20 -10.52 8.46
N PHE A 22 -5.46 -10.90 8.73
CA PHE A 22 -6.55 -9.96 8.92
C PHE A 22 -6.28 -9.03 10.12
N SER A 23 -5.91 -9.57 11.25
CA SER A 23 -5.62 -8.80 12.47
C SER A 23 -4.42 -7.84 12.28
N SER A 24 -3.44 -8.21 11.46
CA SER A 24 -2.30 -7.36 11.12
C SER A 24 -2.69 -6.14 10.26
N GLY A 25 -3.63 -6.32 9.31
CA GLY A 25 -4.04 -5.25 8.41
C GLY A 25 -5.08 -4.27 8.98
N LEU A 26 -5.88 -4.70 9.97
CA LEU A 26 -7.03 -3.95 10.45
C LEU A 26 -6.67 -2.62 11.15
N PRO A 27 -5.68 -2.53 12.05
CA PRO A 27 -5.40 -1.28 12.77
C PRO A 27 -4.83 -0.18 11.87
N LEU A 28 -4.14 -0.54 10.78
CA LEU A 28 -3.46 0.44 9.92
C LEU A 28 -4.44 1.45 9.29
N ALA A 29 -5.56 0.97 8.73
CA ALA A 29 -6.54 1.87 8.14
C ALA A 29 -7.28 2.69 9.21
N LEU A 30 -7.56 2.10 10.39
CA LEU A 30 -8.23 2.76 11.51
C LEU A 30 -7.43 3.93 12.10
N THR A 31 -6.10 3.88 12.06
CA THR A 31 -5.21 4.95 12.53
C THR A 31 -4.75 5.89 11.42
N SER A 32 -5.12 5.61 10.16
CA SER A 32 -4.75 6.44 9.00
C SER A 32 -5.99 6.92 8.24
N GLY A 33 -6.34 6.28 7.13
CA GLY A 33 -7.39 6.76 6.23
C GLY A 33 -8.79 6.87 6.86
N THR A 34 -9.17 5.96 7.75
CA THR A 34 -10.46 5.98 8.44
C THR A 34 -10.50 7.08 9.49
N LEU A 35 -9.44 7.23 10.28
CA LEU A 35 -9.30 8.34 11.22
C LEU A 35 -9.26 9.69 10.50
N GLN A 36 -8.53 9.76 9.38
CA GLN A 36 -8.50 10.97 8.54
C GLN A 36 -9.90 11.36 8.06
N ALA A 37 -10.71 10.40 7.62
CA ALA A 37 -12.09 10.66 7.21
C ALA A 37 -12.93 11.19 8.39
N TRP A 38 -12.83 10.56 9.57
CA TRP A 38 -13.54 11.02 10.76
C TRP A 38 -13.16 12.46 11.15
N MET A 39 -11.86 12.73 11.28
CA MET A 39 -11.39 14.09 11.56
C MET A 39 -11.81 15.11 10.50
N THR A 40 -11.89 14.67 9.23
CA THR A 40 -12.33 15.53 8.13
C THR A 40 -13.81 15.89 8.25
N VAL A 41 -14.67 14.93 8.59
CA VAL A 41 -16.10 15.15 8.82
C VAL A 41 -16.33 16.07 10.04
N GLU A 42 -15.54 15.91 11.08
CA GLU A 42 -15.57 16.76 12.30
C GLU A 42 -14.91 18.14 12.10
N ASN A 43 -14.55 18.49 10.87
CA ASN A 43 -13.96 19.79 10.50
C ASN A 43 -12.63 20.13 11.21
N ILE A 44 -11.85 19.13 11.60
CA ILE A 44 -10.48 19.33 12.10
C ILE A 44 -9.62 19.95 10.99
N ASP A 45 -8.74 20.87 11.34
CA ASP A 45 -7.88 21.55 10.38
C ASP A 45 -6.93 20.59 9.64
N LEU A 46 -6.60 20.90 8.38
CA LEU A 46 -5.84 20.01 7.49
C LEU A 46 -4.39 19.83 7.92
N LYS A 47 -3.79 20.81 8.62
CA LYS A 47 -2.44 20.69 9.17
C LYS A 47 -2.42 19.64 10.26
N THR A 48 -3.38 19.71 11.19
CA THR A 48 -3.55 18.70 12.25
C THR A 48 -3.81 17.32 11.65
N ILE A 49 -4.70 17.19 10.68
CA ILE A 49 -4.93 15.92 9.98
C ILE A 49 -3.62 15.43 9.34
N GLY A 50 -2.84 16.31 8.72
CA GLY A 50 -1.54 16.00 8.14
C GLY A 50 -0.55 15.47 9.18
N PHE A 51 -0.52 16.06 10.40
CA PHE A 51 0.34 15.59 11.49
C PHE A 51 0.01 14.16 11.94
N PHE A 52 -1.23 13.71 11.84
CA PHE A 52 -1.60 12.33 12.15
C PHE A 52 -0.94 11.28 11.23
N SER A 53 -0.42 11.67 10.07
CA SER A 53 0.39 10.76 9.25
C SER A 53 1.65 10.28 9.99
N MET A 54 2.16 11.07 10.94
CA MET A 54 3.33 10.73 11.75
C MET A 54 3.08 9.55 12.71
N VAL A 55 1.83 9.18 12.97
CA VAL A 55 1.47 7.94 13.67
C VAL A 55 2.10 6.72 12.99
N GLY A 56 2.27 6.78 11.65
CA GLY A 56 2.94 5.75 10.87
C GLY A 56 4.43 5.51 11.21
N GLN A 57 5.07 6.39 12.00
CA GLN A 57 6.47 6.22 12.44
C GLN A 57 6.69 4.90 13.19
N ALA A 58 5.71 4.44 13.96
CA ALA A 58 5.80 3.17 14.67
C ALA A 58 6.12 2.01 13.72
N TYR A 59 5.52 1.98 12.53
CA TYR A 59 5.78 0.94 11.53
C TYR A 59 7.16 1.08 10.86
N VAL A 60 7.66 2.30 10.72
CA VAL A 60 8.99 2.58 10.15
C VAL A 60 10.09 2.14 11.11
N PHE A 61 9.96 2.49 12.39
CA PHE A 61 11.00 2.28 13.41
C PHE A 61 10.83 0.98 14.20
N LYS A 62 9.89 0.11 13.84
CA LYS A 62 9.63 -1.15 14.57
C LYS A 62 10.87 -2.04 14.76
N PHE A 63 11.88 -1.91 13.91
CA PHE A 63 13.14 -2.63 14.02
C PHE A 63 13.94 -2.28 15.31
N LEU A 64 13.68 -1.12 15.92
CA LEU A 64 14.38 -0.69 17.15
C LEU A 64 14.00 -1.55 18.36
N TRP A 65 12.75 -2.01 18.45
CA TRP A 65 12.28 -2.83 19.57
C TRP A 65 12.01 -4.28 19.20
N ALA A 66 12.13 -4.67 17.94
CA ALA A 66 12.00 -6.06 17.51
C ALA A 66 12.91 -7.02 18.32
N PRO A 67 14.18 -6.67 18.64
CA PRO A 67 15.03 -7.52 19.46
C PRO A 67 14.53 -7.77 20.88
N LEU A 68 13.76 -6.84 21.47
CA LEU A 68 13.16 -7.04 22.79
C LEU A 68 12.13 -8.16 22.76
N MET A 69 11.30 -8.20 21.70
CA MET A 69 10.29 -9.23 21.50
C MET A 69 10.89 -10.61 21.16
N ASP A 70 12.09 -10.60 20.60
CA ASP A 70 12.84 -11.83 20.37
C ASP A 70 13.50 -12.37 21.64
N ARG A 71 13.90 -11.49 22.56
CA ARG A 71 14.60 -11.85 23.79
C ARG A 71 13.66 -12.25 24.92
N TYR A 72 12.57 -11.52 25.10
CA TYR A 72 11.67 -11.72 26.23
C TYR A 72 10.47 -12.59 25.83
N SER A 73 10.11 -13.56 26.65
CA SER A 73 8.91 -14.37 26.51
C SER A 73 7.89 -13.95 27.55
N LEU A 74 6.62 -13.84 27.14
CA LEU A 74 5.51 -13.69 28.08
C LEU A 74 5.11 -15.09 28.58
N PRO A 75 5.00 -15.30 29.92
CA PRO A 75 4.89 -16.65 30.48
C PRO A 75 3.54 -17.34 30.28
N ILE A 76 2.55 -16.66 29.67
CA ILE A 76 1.15 -17.09 29.74
C ILE A 76 0.76 -18.14 28.67
N VAL A 77 1.31 -18.11 27.44
CA VAL A 77 0.83 -18.96 26.32
C VAL A 77 1.95 -19.41 25.38
N GLY A 78 3.19 -19.23 25.76
CA GLY A 78 4.35 -19.45 24.90
C GLY A 78 5.00 -18.15 24.38
N ARG A 79 6.20 -18.28 23.82
CA ARG A 79 7.03 -17.10 23.45
C ARG A 79 6.38 -16.24 22.38
N ARG A 80 6.00 -16.81 21.23
CA ARG A 80 5.41 -16.06 20.10
C ARG A 80 3.92 -15.78 20.34
N ARG A 81 3.20 -16.79 20.75
CA ARG A 81 1.75 -16.69 21.01
C ARG A 81 1.44 -15.71 22.12
N GLY A 82 2.24 -15.69 23.20
CA GLY A 82 2.05 -14.78 24.33
C GLY A 82 2.07 -13.30 23.87
N TRP A 83 3.05 -12.92 23.08
CA TRP A 83 3.14 -11.56 22.50
C TRP A 83 1.99 -11.25 21.54
N LEU A 84 1.58 -12.20 20.67
CA LEU A 84 0.43 -12.03 19.79
C LEU A 84 -0.86 -11.78 20.57
N VAL A 85 -1.15 -12.63 21.56
CA VAL A 85 -2.35 -12.51 22.41
C VAL A 85 -2.35 -11.19 23.18
N ALA A 86 -1.23 -10.83 23.81
CA ALA A 86 -1.12 -9.58 24.57
C ALA A 86 -1.31 -8.34 23.70
N SER A 87 -0.65 -8.28 22.54
CA SER A 87 -0.79 -7.14 21.62
C SER A 87 -2.20 -7.04 21.03
N GLN A 88 -2.84 -8.17 20.73
CA GLN A 88 -4.21 -8.19 20.18
C GLN A 88 -5.27 -7.82 21.22
N LEU A 89 -5.15 -8.27 22.46
CA LEU A 89 -6.02 -7.82 23.56
C LEU A 89 -5.90 -6.31 23.77
N LEU A 90 -4.67 -5.81 23.79
CA LEU A 90 -4.44 -4.38 23.94
C LEU A 90 -5.00 -3.60 22.74
N LEU A 91 -4.85 -4.10 21.51
CA LEU A 91 -5.43 -3.49 20.31
C LEU A 91 -6.96 -3.45 20.37
N VAL A 92 -7.63 -4.50 20.81
CA VAL A 92 -9.10 -4.50 21.01
C VAL A 92 -9.51 -3.38 21.95
N LEU A 93 -8.82 -3.24 23.11
CA LEU A 93 -9.14 -2.21 24.10
C LEU A 93 -8.84 -0.81 23.57
N LEU A 94 -7.70 -0.59 22.92
CA LEU A 94 -7.30 0.70 22.40
C LEU A 94 -8.21 1.15 21.24
N ILE A 95 -8.60 0.25 20.33
CA ILE A 95 -9.51 0.56 19.22
C ILE A 95 -10.90 0.90 19.79
N ALA A 96 -11.39 0.16 20.78
CA ALA A 96 -12.65 0.47 21.45
C ALA A 96 -12.57 1.82 22.16
N ALA A 97 -11.50 2.09 22.91
CA ALA A 97 -11.28 3.38 23.57
C ALA A 97 -11.24 4.54 22.57
N MET A 98 -10.62 4.34 21.39
CA MET A 98 -10.60 5.34 20.33
C MET A 98 -12.00 5.73 19.86
N GLY A 99 -12.92 4.78 19.79
CA GLY A 99 -14.32 5.02 19.45
C GLY A 99 -15.08 5.90 20.47
N THR A 100 -14.62 5.99 21.72
CA THR A 100 -15.27 6.81 22.75
C THR A 100 -14.88 8.30 22.70
N ILE A 101 -13.87 8.67 21.92
CA ILE A 101 -13.33 10.04 21.90
C ILE A 101 -13.78 10.74 20.62
N ASN A 102 -14.46 11.87 20.77
CA ASN A 102 -14.79 12.72 19.64
C ASN A 102 -13.55 13.55 19.24
N PRO A 103 -13.15 13.57 17.96
CA PRO A 103 -12.01 14.35 17.48
C PRO A 103 -12.09 15.85 17.81
N SER A 104 -13.29 16.44 17.78
CA SER A 104 -13.50 17.87 18.04
C SER A 104 -13.22 18.29 19.48
N SER A 105 -13.35 17.38 20.45
CA SER A 105 -13.18 17.67 21.88
C SER A 105 -11.98 16.99 22.55
N GLY A 106 -11.42 15.93 21.94
CA GLY A 106 -10.39 15.09 22.54
C GLY A 106 -9.21 14.80 21.65
N LEU A 107 -8.75 15.75 20.84
CA LEU A 107 -7.73 15.56 19.81
C LEU A 107 -6.41 15.01 20.34
N PHE A 108 -5.95 15.50 21.50
CA PHE A 108 -4.71 15.00 22.12
C PHE A 108 -4.85 13.52 22.55
N SER A 109 -5.94 13.16 23.20
CA SER A 109 -6.20 11.78 23.62
C SER A 109 -6.34 10.84 22.40
N LEU A 110 -6.97 11.34 21.34
CA LEU A 110 -7.10 10.63 20.08
C LEU A 110 -5.72 10.35 19.43
N ALA A 111 -4.83 11.36 19.43
CA ALA A 111 -3.47 11.23 18.94
C ALA A 111 -2.67 10.20 19.76
N LEU A 112 -2.78 10.26 21.09
CA LEU A 112 -2.11 9.31 21.97
C LEU A 112 -2.58 7.87 21.74
N LEU A 113 -3.90 7.66 21.60
CA LEU A 113 -4.47 6.35 21.26
C LEU A 113 -4.03 5.89 19.87
N ALA A 114 -4.00 6.75 18.87
CA ALA A 114 -3.55 6.40 17.53
C ALA A 114 -2.09 5.93 17.53
N VAL A 115 -1.21 6.63 18.26
CA VAL A 115 0.20 6.23 18.44
C VAL A 115 0.30 4.89 19.19
N ALA A 116 -0.48 4.71 20.27
CA ALA A 116 -0.51 3.46 21.01
C ALA A 116 -0.98 2.27 20.15
N ILE A 117 -2.06 2.46 19.36
CA ILE A 117 -2.56 1.45 18.42
C ILE A 117 -1.49 1.13 17.38
N ALA A 118 -0.85 2.14 16.77
CA ALA A 118 0.18 1.92 15.77
C ALA A 118 1.40 1.19 16.34
N PHE A 119 1.83 1.53 17.56
CA PHE A 119 2.91 0.84 18.26
C PHE A 119 2.58 -0.62 18.56
N CYS A 120 1.38 -0.90 19.09
CA CYS A 120 0.92 -2.27 19.37
C CYS A 120 0.77 -3.08 18.09
N SER A 121 0.23 -2.48 17.02
CA SER A 121 0.09 -3.12 15.73
C SER A 121 1.44 -3.44 15.08
N ALA A 122 2.38 -2.48 15.09
CA ALA A 122 3.74 -2.71 14.61
C ALA A 122 4.45 -3.81 15.42
N SER A 123 4.19 -3.89 16.72
CA SER A 123 4.69 -4.93 17.62
C SER A 123 4.09 -6.29 17.29
N GLN A 124 2.77 -6.36 17.05
CA GLN A 124 2.11 -7.57 16.57
C GLN A 124 2.71 -8.05 15.25
N ASP A 125 2.98 -7.13 14.29
CA ASP A 125 3.56 -7.48 12.99
C ASP A 125 4.94 -8.12 13.13
N ILE A 126 5.81 -7.60 14.01
CA ILE A 126 7.12 -8.19 14.29
C ILE A 126 6.99 -9.65 14.71
N VAL A 127 6.13 -9.91 15.68
CA VAL A 127 5.95 -11.26 16.25
C VAL A 127 5.27 -12.19 15.25
N PHE A 128 4.30 -11.68 14.50
CA PHE A 128 3.60 -12.46 13.48
C PHE A 128 4.53 -12.86 12.32
N ASP A 129 5.36 -11.94 11.84
CA ASP A 129 6.34 -12.23 10.79
C ASP A 129 7.36 -13.28 11.25
N ALA A 130 7.81 -13.19 12.50
CA ALA A 130 8.70 -14.18 13.09
C ALA A 130 8.00 -15.54 13.29
N TRP A 131 6.80 -15.57 13.84
CA TRP A 131 6.02 -16.80 14.03
C TRP A 131 5.78 -17.52 12.68
N LYS A 132 5.40 -16.78 11.66
CA LYS A 132 5.17 -17.29 10.31
C LYS A 132 6.42 -17.95 9.72
N THR A 133 7.58 -17.34 9.95
CA THR A 133 8.87 -17.87 9.51
C THR A 133 9.27 -19.14 10.26
N ASP A 134 8.94 -19.21 11.57
CA ASP A 134 9.27 -20.33 12.44
C ASP A 134 8.38 -21.55 12.21
N VAL A 135 7.10 -21.35 11.78
CA VAL A 135 6.09 -22.42 11.65
C VAL A 135 6.01 -22.99 10.23
N LEU A 136 6.24 -22.16 9.20
CA LEU A 136 6.09 -22.57 7.81
C LEU A 136 7.37 -23.26 7.27
N SER A 137 7.18 -24.46 6.74
CA SER A 137 8.23 -25.15 5.97
C SER A 137 8.61 -24.35 4.71
N ALA A 138 9.78 -24.62 4.13
CA ALA A 138 10.24 -23.95 2.93
C ALA A 138 9.23 -24.05 1.76
N GLU A 139 8.53 -25.18 1.66
CA GLU A 139 7.52 -25.44 0.63
C GLU A 139 6.22 -24.69 0.87
N GLU A 140 5.84 -24.46 2.13
CA GLU A 140 4.61 -23.78 2.54
C GLU A 140 4.74 -22.25 2.57
N ARG A 141 5.97 -21.71 2.57
CA ARG A 141 6.20 -20.25 2.68
C ARG A 141 5.50 -19.44 1.60
N GLY A 142 5.46 -19.95 0.37
CA GLY A 142 4.80 -19.27 -0.75
C GLY A 142 3.28 -19.14 -0.56
N SER A 143 2.61 -20.25 -0.25
CA SER A 143 1.17 -20.29 -0.01
C SER A 143 0.79 -19.56 1.28
N GLY A 144 1.58 -19.72 2.35
CA GLY A 144 1.38 -19.03 3.62
C GLY A 144 1.50 -17.52 3.49
N ALA A 145 2.49 -17.02 2.72
CA ALA A 145 2.60 -15.59 2.43
C ALA A 145 1.37 -15.07 1.66
N ALA A 146 0.89 -15.81 0.65
CA ALA A 146 -0.29 -15.43 -0.12
C ALA A 146 -1.56 -15.32 0.77
N LEU A 147 -1.77 -16.29 1.68
CA LEU A 147 -2.89 -16.28 2.63
C LEU A 147 -2.81 -15.10 3.61
N THR A 148 -1.61 -14.84 4.13
CA THR A 148 -1.37 -13.68 5.01
C THR A 148 -1.70 -12.36 4.30
N VAL A 149 -1.21 -12.19 3.07
CA VAL A 149 -1.49 -11.00 2.26
C VAL A 149 -2.98 -10.87 1.95
N LEU A 150 -3.66 -11.98 1.64
CA LEU A 150 -5.12 -11.98 1.43
C LEU A 150 -5.85 -11.51 2.69
N GLY A 151 -5.55 -12.08 3.86
CA GLY A 151 -6.14 -11.65 5.14
C GLY A 151 -5.91 -10.15 5.40
N TYR A 152 -4.67 -9.69 5.20
CA TYR A 152 -4.30 -8.28 5.34
C TYR A 152 -5.12 -7.36 4.41
N ARG A 153 -5.29 -7.74 3.14
CA ARG A 153 -6.07 -6.95 2.18
C ARG A 153 -7.55 -6.94 2.49
N LEU A 154 -8.12 -8.06 2.94
CA LEU A 154 -9.50 -8.12 3.42
C LEU A 154 -9.70 -7.18 4.62
N ALA A 155 -8.76 -7.17 5.57
CA ALA A 155 -8.81 -6.25 6.70
C ALA A 155 -8.79 -4.78 6.26
N MET A 156 -7.94 -4.43 5.29
CA MET A 156 -7.91 -3.06 4.74
C MET A 156 -9.22 -2.66 4.06
N LEU A 157 -9.90 -3.59 3.37
CA LEU A 157 -11.22 -3.34 2.79
C LEU A 157 -12.26 -3.12 3.89
N VAL A 158 -12.22 -3.93 4.94
CA VAL A 158 -13.16 -3.84 6.07
C VAL A 158 -12.92 -2.56 6.88
N SER A 159 -11.70 -2.32 7.33
CA SER A 159 -11.37 -1.18 8.20
C SER A 159 -11.25 0.15 7.45
N GLY A 160 -10.99 0.13 6.15
CA GLY A 160 -10.93 1.32 5.30
C GLY A 160 -12.23 1.60 4.55
N GLY A 161 -12.71 0.63 3.76
CA GLY A 161 -13.89 0.81 2.90
C GLY A 161 -15.21 0.65 3.63
N LEU A 162 -15.43 -0.56 4.19
CA LEU A 162 -16.68 -0.89 4.89
C LEU A 162 -16.88 -0.04 6.14
N ALA A 163 -15.81 0.24 6.89
CA ALA A 163 -15.89 1.06 8.10
C ALA A 163 -16.39 2.49 7.78
N LEU A 164 -15.88 3.13 6.72
CA LEU A 164 -16.35 4.45 6.32
C LEU A 164 -17.83 4.43 5.91
N TRP A 165 -18.23 3.42 5.14
CA TRP A 165 -19.63 3.27 4.70
C TRP A 165 -20.58 3.02 5.87
N LEU A 166 -20.20 2.18 6.83
CA LEU A 166 -20.98 1.92 8.04
C LEU A 166 -21.08 3.16 8.94
N ALA A 167 -19.97 3.89 9.10
CA ALA A 167 -19.94 5.10 9.90
C ALA A 167 -20.83 6.21 9.33
N ASP A 168 -20.82 6.36 8.01
CA ASP A 168 -21.55 7.39 7.31
C ASP A 168 -23.07 7.10 7.23
N ARG A 169 -23.45 5.82 6.97
CA ARG A 169 -24.83 5.47 6.61
C ARG A 169 -25.66 4.86 7.74
N TYR A 170 -25.04 4.20 8.72
CA TYR A 170 -25.79 3.34 9.65
C TYR A 170 -25.40 3.48 11.12
N LEU A 171 -24.13 3.41 11.46
CA LEU A 171 -23.67 3.19 12.83
C LEU A 171 -23.12 4.44 13.50
N GLY A 172 -22.70 5.45 12.71
CA GLY A 172 -21.85 6.52 13.21
C GLY A 172 -20.44 6.03 13.57
N TRP A 173 -19.55 6.95 13.88
CA TRP A 173 -18.13 6.67 14.08
C TRP A 173 -17.85 5.80 15.31
N GLN A 174 -18.49 6.10 16.44
CA GLN A 174 -18.31 5.40 17.70
C GLN A 174 -18.60 3.90 17.58
N HIS A 175 -19.82 3.55 17.12
CA HIS A 175 -20.22 2.13 17.00
C HIS A 175 -19.42 1.40 15.91
N THR A 176 -18.98 2.12 14.87
CA THR A 176 -18.08 1.54 13.85
C THR A 176 -16.75 1.15 14.46
N TYR A 177 -16.12 1.99 15.30
CA TYR A 177 -14.88 1.63 15.99
C TYR A 177 -15.09 0.48 16.99
N PHE A 178 -16.23 0.40 17.68
CA PHE A 178 -16.57 -0.75 18.53
C PHE A 178 -16.72 -2.05 17.71
N LEU A 179 -17.36 -1.97 16.54
CA LEU A 179 -17.43 -3.10 15.62
C LEU A 179 -16.03 -3.53 15.16
N MET A 180 -15.17 -2.59 14.80
CA MET A 180 -13.79 -2.90 14.38
C MET A 180 -12.98 -3.51 15.54
N ALA A 181 -13.16 -3.04 16.77
CA ALA A 181 -12.59 -3.66 17.96
C ALA A 181 -13.08 -5.11 18.15
N GLY A 182 -14.37 -5.35 17.92
CA GLY A 182 -14.93 -6.71 17.90
C GLY A 182 -14.30 -7.58 16.82
N LEU A 183 -14.12 -7.06 15.60
CA LEU A 183 -13.47 -7.79 14.51
C LEU A 183 -11.97 -8.03 14.76
N MET A 184 -11.29 -7.17 15.54
CA MET A 184 -9.91 -7.40 15.96
C MET A 184 -9.76 -8.68 16.81
N SER A 185 -10.80 -9.11 17.53
CA SER A 185 -10.80 -10.37 18.29
C SER A 185 -10.67 -11.62 17.42
N LEU A 186 -10.93 -11.54 16.11
CA LEU A 186 -10.63 -12.62 15.17
C LEU A 186 -9.14 -12.97 15.15
N GLY A 187 -8.28 -11.97 15.33
CA GLY A 187 -6.84 -12.19 15.50
C GLY A 187 -6.54 -12.97 16.78
N LEU A 188 -7.20 -12.64 17.89
CA LEU A 188 -7.06 -13.36 19.15
C LEU A 188 -7.44 -14.84 19.00
N ILE A 189 -8.55 -15.13 18.32
CA ILE A 189 -8.94 -16.51 17.98
C ILE A 189 -7.84 -17.17 17.14
N GLY A 190 -7.30 -16.47 16.12
CA GLY A 190 -6.19 -16.95 15.32
C GLY A 190 -4.94 -17.28 16.15
N SER A 191 -4.57 -16.43 17.10
CA SER A 191 -3.42 -16.62 17.98
C SER A 191 -3.62 -17.80 18.96
N LEU A 192 -4.82 -18.00 19.47
CA LEU A 192 -5.15 -19.13 20.34
C LEU A 192 -5.15 -20.46 19.56
N LEU A 193 -5.56 -20.42 18.30
CA LEU A 193 -5.50 -21.58 17.39
C LEU A 193 -4.10 -21.84 16.84
N ALA A 194 -3.19 -20.87 16.88
CA ALA A 194 -1.83 -21.00 16.37
C ALA A 194 -1.05 -22.04 17.16
N LYS A 195 -0.16 -22.77 16.48
CA LYS A 195 0.78 -23.67 17.16
C LYS A 195 2.01 -22.86 17.59
N GLU A 196 2.49 -23.08 18.82
CA GLU A 196 3.79 -22.54 19.22
C GLU A 196 4.90 -23.28 18.48
N PRO A 197 5.90 -22.59 17.90
CA PRO A 197 7.02 -23.24 17.23
C PRO A 197 7.81 -24.15 18.20
N ALA A 198 8.05 -25.38 17.80
CA ALA A 198 8.76 -26.35 18.64
C ALA A 198 10.23 -25.98 18.90
N GLN A 199 10.86 -25.27 17.98
CA GLN A 199 12.22 -24.74 18.11
C GLN A 199 12.19 -23.22 18.01
N ALA A 200 12.47 -22.56 19.12
CA ALA A 200 12.77 -21.13 19.06
C ALA A 200 14.09 -20.94 18.32
N ALA A 201 14.07 -20.23 17.19
CA ALA A 201 15.32 -19.79 16.57
C ALA A 201 16.19 -19.12 17.64
N THR A 202 17.46 -19.52 17.73
CA THR A 202 18.42 -18.91 18.67
C THR A 202 18.46 -17.43 18.42
N ALA A 203 18.20 -16.64 19.49
CA ALA A 203 18.27 -15.19 19.41
C ALA A 203 19.64 -14.78 18.84
N PRO A 204 19.71 -13.78 17.96
CA PRO A 204 20.98 -13.35 17.39
C PRO A 204 21.98 -13.02 18.49
N LEU A 205 23.19 -13.58 18.41
CA LEU A 205 24.24 -13.51 19.42
C LEU A 205 24.64 -12.08 19.77
N SER A 206 24.41 -11.10 18.88
CA SER A 206 24.69 -9.68 19.12
C SER A 206 23.85 -8.81 18.18
N LEU A 207 23.22 -7.76 18.73
CA LEU A 207 22.55 -6.69 17.97
C LEU A 207 23.50 -5.98 16.99
N ARG A 208 24.78 -5.92 17.32
CA ARG A 208 25.80 -5.31 16.48
C ARG A 208 25.90 -6.02 15.13
N HIS A 209 26.03 -7.34 15.12
CA HIS A 209 26.09 -8.12 13.90
C HIS A 209 24.77 -8.13 13.11
N ALA A 210 23.64 -8.03 13.80
CA ALA A 210 22.33 -8.04 13.14
C ALA A 210 21.98 -6.71 12.44
N VAL A 211 22.55 -5.58 12.87
CA VAL A 211 22.22 -4.24 12.36
C VAL A 211 23.42 -3.55 11.72
N VAL A 212 24.59 -3.55 12.39
CA VAL A 212 25.76 -2.77 11.95
C VAL A 212 26.40 -3.35 10.70
N ASP A 213 26.57 -4.67 10.63
CA ASP A 213 27.24 -5.30 9.47
C ASP A 213 26.44 -5.15 8.17
N PRO A 214 25.10 -5.35 8.12
CA PRO A 214 24.29 -5.05 6.95
C PRO A 214 24.33 -3.60 6.50
N LEU A 215 24.34 -2.65 7.45
CA LEU A 215 24.47 -1.21 7.16
C LEU A 215 25.85 -0.90 6.58
N LYS A 216 26.90 -1.38 7.22
CA LYS A 216 28.29 -1.19 6.77
C LYS A 216 28.49 -1.76 5.36
N ASP A 217 28.00 -2.97 5.09
CA ASP A 217 28.02 -3.57 3.74
C ASP A 217 27.32 -2.68 2.70
N PHE A 218 26.18 -2.14 3.04
CA PHE A 218 25.43 -1.27 2.13
C PHE A 218 26.15 0.06 1.87
N PHE A 219 26.61 0.74 2.92
CA PHE A 219 27.26 2.06 2.80
C PHE A 219 28.67 1.99 2.20
N GLN A 220 29.31 0.84 2.16
CA GLN A 220 30.59 0.64 1.49
C GLN A 220 30.46 0.52 -0.03
N ARG A 221 29.25 0.40 -0.57
CA ARG A 221 29.01 0.29 -2.02
C ARG A 221 29.12 1.64 -2.69
N ASN A 222 29.66 1.61 -3.91
CA ASN A 222 29.65 2.79 -4.77
C ASN A 222 28.22 3.29 -4.99
N ASN A 223 27.98 4.61 -4.86
CA ASN A 223 26.68 5.25 -5.04
C ASN A 223 25.60 4.85 -4.00
N ALA A 224 25.96 4.33 -2.81
CA ALA A 224 25.01 3.99 -1.76
C ALA A 224 24.08 5.19 -1.40
N TRP A 225 24.64 6.37 -1.24
CA TRP A 225 23.88 7.60 -0.95
C TRP A 225 22.90 7.98 -2.08
N LEU A 226 23.32 7.83 -3.34
CA LEU A 226 22.44 8.06 -4.48
C LEU A 226 21.26 7.10 -4.48
N MET A 227 21.50 5.82 -4.13
CA MET A 227 20.43 4.83 -4.04
C MET A 227 19.47 5.11 -2.90
N ILE A 228 19.95 5.52 -1.71
CA ILE A 228 19.11 5.91 -0.58
C ILE A 228 18.23 7.11 -0.94
N THR A 229 18.85 8.15 -1.51
CA THR A 229 18.12 9.34 -1.93
C THR A 229 17.08 9.00 -2.99
N LEU A 230 17.43 8.16 -3.96
CA LEU A 230 16.49 7.66 -4.96
C LEU A 230 15.30 6.93 -4.33
N ILE A 231 15.55 6.02 -3.37
CA ILE A 231 14.48 5.26 -2.67
C ILE A 231 13.49 6.20 -1.98
N ILE A 232 13.99 7.24 -1.30
CA ILE A 232 13.15 8.21 -0.58
C ILE A 232 12.34 9.06 -1.56
N PHE A 233 12.97 9.57 -2.62
CA PHE A 233 12.35 10.53 -3.53
C PHE A 233 11.51 9.89 -4.65
N TYR A 234 11.73 8.62 -4.97
CA TYR A 234 11.02 7.94 -6.05
C TYR A 234 9.50 7.93 -5.88
N LYS A 235 9.04 7.81 -4.63
CA LYS A 235 7.60 7.77 -4.28
C LYS A 235 7.10 9.08 -3.67
N LEU A 236 7.89 10.16 -3.72
CA LEU A 236 7.56 11.38 -3.00
C LEU A 236 6.30 12.07 -3.54
N GLY A 237 6.16 12.18 -4.87
CA GLY A 237 4.98 12.78 -5.49
C GLY A 237 3.68 12.02 -5.15
N ASP A 238 3.74 10.69 -5.22
CA ASP A 238 2.67 9.78 -4.84
C ASP A 238 2.32 9.88 -3.33
N ALA A 239 3.36 10.00 -2.49
CA ALA A 239 3.18 10.20 -1.06
C ALA A 239 2.42 11.51 -0.76
N PHE A 240 2.76 12.60 -1.44
CA PHE A 240 2.02 13.87 -1.34
C PHE A 240 0.58 13.72 -1.82
N ALA A 241 0.35 13.16 -3.02
CA ALA A 241 -0.99 12.99 -3.58
C ALA A 241 -1.89 12.16 -2.67
N GLY A 242 -1.35 11.09 -2.06
CA GLY A 242 -2.07 10.22 -1.14
C GLY A 242 -2.28 10.79 0.26
N ALA A 243 -1.43 11.73 0.73
CA ALA A 243 -1.40 12.19 2.12
C ALA A 243 -2.75 12.75 2.61
N LEU A 244 -3.42 13.55 1.78
CA LEU A 244 -4.71 14.19 2.10
C LEU A 244 -5.83 13.81 1.12
N SER A 245 -5.66 12.72 0.35
CA SER A 245 -6.64 12.31 -0.67
C SER A 245 -8.04 12.09 -0.10
N THR A 246 -8.17 11.49 1.07
CA THR A 246 -9.45 11.29 1.76
C THR A 246 -10.10 12.62 2.13
N SER A 247 -9.34 13.55 2.74
CA SER A 247 -9.84 14.89 3.11
C SER A 247 -10.21 15.72 1.88
N PHE A 248 -9.46 15.60 0.78
CA PHE A 248 -9.78 16.24 -0.48
C PHE A 248 -11.12 15.76 -1.04
N LEU A 249 -11.33 14.45 -1.11
CA LEU A 249 -12.57 13.89 -1.65
C LEU A 249 -13.78 14.26 -0.80
N ILE A 250 -13.66 14.27 0.54
CA ILE A 250 -14.75 14.61 1.44
C ILE A 250 -14.96 16.14 1.49
N ARG A 251 -13.94 16.91 1.90
CA ARG A 251 -14.08 18.34 2.17
C ARG A 251 -13.86 19.21 0.93
N GLY A 252 -12.92 18.80 0.06
CA GLY A 252 -12.61 19.57 -1.16
C GLY A 252 -13.67 19.41 -2.24
N LEU A 253 -14.23 18.21 -2.40
CA LEU A 253 -15.20 17.89 -3.45
C LEU A 253 -16.63 17.61 -2.94
N GLY A 254 -16.85 17.51 -1.63
CA GLY A 254 -18.16 17.32 -1.03
C GLY A 254 -18.73 15.90 -1.11
N PHE A 255 -17.91 14.88 -1.39
CA PHE A 255 -18.38 13.50 -1.36
C PHE A 255 -18.61 13.00 0.06
N SER A 256 -19.59 12.11 0.24
CA SER A 256 -19.81 11.48 1.54
C SER A 256 -18.64 10.58 1.95
N ALA A 257 -18.44 10.40 3.25
CA ALA A 257 -17.41 9.48 3.74
C ALA A 257 -17.66 8.03 3.26
N GLY A 258 -18.94 7.63 3.15
CA GLY A 258 -19.36 6.34 2.64
C GLY A 258 -18.96 6.13 1.18
N ASP A 259 -19.21 7.10 0.30
CA ASP A 259 -18.82 7.04 -1.11
C ASP A 259 -17.31 6.99 -1.27
N VAL A 260 -16.57 7.77 -0.49
CA VAL A 260 -15.11 7.74 -0.44
C VAL A 260 -14.61 6.38 0.06
N GLY A 261 -15.26 5.78 1.03
CA GLY A 261 -14.97 4.43 1.52
C GLY A 261 -15.11 3.38 0.42
N LEU A 262 -16.23 3.38 -0.28
CA LEU A 262 -16.52 2.43 -1.35
C LEU A 262 -15.60 2.62 -2.57
N ILE A 263 -15.38 3.85 -3.01
CA ILE A 263 -14.62 4.14 -4.22
C ILE A 263 -13.13 4.25 -3.92
N ASN A 264 -12.71 5.18 -3.07
CA ASN A 264 -11.29 5.43 -2.86
C ASN A 264 -10.59 4.26 -2.14
N LYS A 265 -11.23 3.67 -1.14
CA LYS A 265 -10.60 2.58 -0.36
C LYS A 265 -10.78 1.21 -1.01
N SER A 266 -11.95 0.92 -1.58
CA SER A 266 -12.23 -0.41 -2.16
C SER A 266 -11.77 -0.51 -3.62
N LEU A 267 -12.25 0.37 -4.50
CA LEU A 267 -11.83 0.38 -5.91
C LEU A 267 -10.34 0.72 -6.04
N GLY A 268 -9.83 1.67 -5.24
CA GLY A 268 -8.41 2.03 -5.22
C GLY A 268 -7.52 0.85 -4.84
N LEU A 269 -7.92 0.03 -3.84
CA LEU A 269 -7.17 -1.16 -3.48
C LEU A 269 -7.14 -2.19 -4.61
N ILE A 270 -8.29 -2.44 -5.26
CA ILE A 270 -8.38 -3.34 -6.42
C ILE A 270 -7.46 -2.84 -7.55
N ALA A 271 -7.54 -1.54 -7.87
CA ALA A 271 -6.70 -0.93 -8.89
C ALA A 271 -5.19 -1.06 -8.57
N THR A 272 -4.81 -0.87 -7.31
CA THR A 272 -3.42 -1.05 -6.85
C THR A 272 -2.94 -2.48 -7.05
N ILE A 273 -3.77 -3.48 -6.72
CA ILE A 273 -3.44 -4.91 -6.91
C ILE A 273 -3.27 -5.21 -8.41
N VAL A 274 -4.21 -4.78 -9.23
CA VAL A 274 -4.15 -4.95 -10.70
C VAL A 274 -2.89 -4.28 -11.25
N GLY A 275 -2.60 -3.05 -10.81
CA GLY A 275 -1.40 -2.31 -11.21
C GLY A 275 -0.11 -3.03 -10.83
N ALA A 276 -0.02 -3.54 -9.61
CA ALA A 276 1.16 -4.29 -9.15
C ALA A 276 1.38 -5.58 -9.95
N LEU A 277 0.33 -6.33 -10.24
CA LEU A 277 0.39 -7.55 -11.06
C LEU A 277 0.80 -7.23 -12.50
N TYR A 278 0.25 -6.17 -13.07
CA TYR A 278 0.58 -5.72 -14.41
C TYR A 278 2.01 -5.20 -14.51
N GLY A 279 2.42 -4.35 -13.57
CA GLY A 279 3.79 -3.87 -13.48
C GLY A 279 4.79 -5.03 -13.35
N GLY A 280 4.47 -6.03 -12.50
CA GLY A 280 5.26 -7.26 -12.37
C GLY A 280 5.37 -8.05 -13.68
N ALA A 281 4.28 -8.16 -14.44
CA ALA A 281 4.28 -8.83 -15.75
C ALA A 281 5.14 -8.09 -16.79
N LEU A 282 5.08 -6.75 -16.81
CA LEU A 282 5.92 -5.93 -17.71
C LEU A 282 7.40 -6.02 -17.35
N MET A 283 7.74 -6.07 -16.07
CA MET A 283 9.13 -6.21 -15.60
C MET A 283 9.80 -7.55 -16.00
N ARG A 284 9.03 -8.55 -16.40
CA ARG A 284 9.61 -9.76 -17.01
C ARG A 284 10.29 -9.49 -18.36
N ARG A 285 9.97 -8.37 -19.01
CA ARG A 285 10.45 -8.01 -20.35
C ARG A 285 11.26 -6.72 -20.36
N TRP A 286 11.08 -5.87 -19.36
CA TRP A 286 11.75 -4.60 -19.25
C TRP A 286 12.89 -4.67 -18.24
N SER A 287 13.96 -3.94 -18.51
CA SER A 287 14.99 -3.72 -17.50
C SER A 287 14.38 -2.96 -16.30
N LEU A 288 14.95 -3.19 -15.11
CA LEU A 288 14.52 -2.51 -13.90
C LEU A 288 14.52 -0.99 -14.07
N TYR A 289 15.57 -0.43 -14.71
CA TYR A 289 15.65 1.00 -15.01
C TYR A 289 14.48 1.48 -15.87
N ARG A 290 14.16 0.76 -16.96
CA ARG A 290 13.04 1.12 -17.85
C ARG A 290 11.70 1.05 -17.12
N ALA A 291 11.47 0.03 -16.32
CA ALA A 291 10.25 -0.12 -15.53
C ALA A 291 10.09 1.02 -14.53
N LEU A 292 11.12 1.32 -13.75
CA LEU A 292 11.11 2.45 -12.81
C LEU A 292 10.85 3.78 -13.51
N MET A 293 11.48 4.04 -14.67
CA MET A 293 11.29 5.29 -15.39
C MET A 293 9.87 5.43 -15.94
N VAL A 294 9.36 4.42 -16.65
CA VAL A 294 8.02 4.47 -17.26
C VAL A 294 6.93 4.52 -16.19
N PHE A 295 7.04 3.68 -15.14
CA PHE A 295 6.05 3.68 -14.06
C PHE A 295 6.12 4.93 -13.19
N GLY A 296 7.33 5.49 -12.97
CA GLY A 296 7.48 6.76 -12.27
C GLY A 296 6.88 7.94 -13.05
N ILE A 297 7.05 7.98 -14.38
CA ILE A 297 6.38 8.98 -15.23
C ILE A 297 4.87 8.78 -15.21
N ALA A 298 4.39 7.54 -15.37
CA ALA A 298 2.96 7.22 -15.32
C ALA A 298 2.34 7.67 -13.99
N GLN A 299 3.03 7.46 -12.88
CA GLN A 299 2.62 7.87 -11.55
C GLN A 299 2.58 9.40 -11.40
N ALA A 300 3.62 10.11 -11.87
CA ALA A 300 3.63 11.58 -11.88
C ALA A 300 2.48 12.17 -12.71
N VAL A 301 2.21 11.59 -13.88
CA VAL A 301 1.10 12.00 -14.76
C VAL A 301 -0.25 11.65 -14.16
N SER A 302 -0.40 10.49 -13.47
CA SER A 302 -1.67 10.10 -12.86
C SER A 302 -2.10 11.05 -11.72
N ASN A 303 -1.16 11.74 -11.06
CA ASN A 303 -1.48 12.77 -10.07
C ASN A 303 -2.31 13.93 -10.68
N LEU A 304 -2.19 14.17 -11.99
CA LEU A 304 -3.04 15.13 -12.71
C LEU A 304 -4.52 14.74 -12.68
N ALA A 305 -4.86 13.47 -12.49
CA ALA A 305 -6.24 13.05 -12.37
C ALA A 305 -6.93 13.69 -11.14
N TYR A 306 -6.22 13.78 -10.01
CA TYR A 306 -6.72 14.51 -8.84
C TYR A 306 -6.77 16.03 -9.06
N TRP A 307 -5.79 16.59 -9.77
CA TRP A 307 -5.84 18.00 -10.15
C TRP A 307 -7.07 18.30 -11.03
N VAL A 308 -7.37 17.45 -12.00
CA VAL A 308 -8.56 17.60 -12.86
C VAL A 308 -9.85 17.60 -12.03
N LEU A 309 -9.95 16.78 -10.97
CA LEU A 309 -11.09 16.79 -10.07
C LEU A 309 -11.32 18.14 -9.39
N THR A 310 -10.30 19.01 -9.27
CA THR A 310 -10.46 20.35 -8.69
C THR A 310 -11.17 21.33 -9.64
N VAL A 311 -11.25 21.02 -10.94
CA VAL A 311 -11.76 21.92 -11.99
C VAL A 311 -13.04 21.40 -12.66
N ILE A 312 -13.38 20.11 -12.50
CA ILE A 312 -14.61 19.52 -13.05
C ILE A 312 -15.68 19.34 -11.96
N PRO A 313 -17.00 19.26 -12.34
CA PRO A 313 -18.05 18.95 -11.36
C PRO A 313 -17.79 17.62 -10.63
N SER A 314 -18.17 17.60 -9.35
CA SER A 314 -18.02 16.43 -8.49
C SER A 314 -19.07 15.37 -8.84
N HIS A 315 -18.64 14.29 -9.53
CA HIS A 315 -19.45 13.12 -9.83
C HIS A 315 -18.76 11.85 -9.33
N LEU A 316 -19.53 10.85 -8.88
CA LEU A 316 -18.97 9.57 -8.40
C LEU A 316 -18.10 8.88 -9.45
N TRP A 317 -18.50 8.92 -10.72
CA TRP A 317 -17.72 8.34 -11.81
C TRP A 317 -16.39 9.07 -12.03
N SER A 318 -16.33 10.41 -11.92
CA SER A 318 -15.07 11.16 -12.07
C SER A 318 -14.11 10.85 -10.92
N MET A 319 -14.62 10.76 -9.70
CA MET A 319 -13.87 10.28 -8.55
C MET A 319 -13.35 8.85 -8.77
N GLY A 320 -14.23 7.93 -9.18
CA GLY A 320 -13.88 6.53 -9.44
C GLY A 320 -12.77 6.38 -10.48
N THR A 321 -12.82 7.19 -11.52
CA THR A 321 -11.82 7.21 -12.58
C THR A 321 -10.47 7.71 -12.09
N ALA A 322 -10.43 8.85 -11.41
CA ALA A 322 -9.20 9.41 -10.88
C ALA A 322 -8.54 8.44 -9.89
N VAL A 323 -9.34 7.88 -8.98
CA VAL A 323 -8.89 6.88 -8.01
C VAL A 323 -8.35 5.63 -8.71
N PHE A 324 -9.04 5.13 -9.74
CA PHE A 324 -8.61 3.94 -10.47
C PHE A 324 -7.27 4.16 -11.18
N ILE A 325 -7.13 5.26 -11.92
CA ILE A 325 -5.91 5.57 -12.69
C ILE A 325 -4.73 5.78 -11.75
N GLU A 326 -4.89 6.60 -10.72
CA GLU A 326 -3.83 6.90 -9.76
C GLU A 326 -3.36 5.63 -9.05
N ASN A 327 -4.29 4.83 -8.52
CA ASN A 327 -3.94 3.61 -7.80
C ASN A 327 -3.38 2.51 -8.71
N LEU A 328 -3.82 2.43 -9.96
CA LEU A 328 -3.23 1.52 -10.97
C LEU A 328 -1.76 1.87 -11.23
N CYS A 329 -1.47 3.14 -11.50
CA CYS A 329 -0.11 3.63 -11.71
C CYS A 329 0.72 3.50 -10.43
N GLY A 330 0.14 3.82 -9.26
CA GLY A 330 0.74 3.66 -7.95
C GLY A 330 1.13 2.20 -7.64
N GLY A 331 0.27 1.25 -8.05
CA GLY A 331 0.54 -0.19 -7.96
C GLY A 331 1.72 -0.64 -8.81
N MET A 332 1.77 -0.20 -10.08
CA MET A 332 2.91 -0.48 -10.97
C MET A 332 4.22 0.10 -10.41
N GLY A 333 4.21 1.36 -9.97
CA GLY A 333 5.36 2.03 -9.37
C GLY A 333 5.83 1.34 -8.09
N THR A 334 4.90 0.85 -7.27
CA THR A 334 5.21 0.08 -6.06
C THR A 334 5.88 -1.24 -6.38
N ALA A 335 5.39 -1.98 -7.40
CA ALA A 335 6.02 -3.23 -7.82
C ALA A 335 7.48 -3.01 -8.28
N ALA A 336 7.74 -1.95 -9.05
CA ALA A 336 9.09 -1.59 -9.49
C ALA A 336 9.98 -1.12 -8.32
N ALA A 337 9.43 -0.33 -7.39
CA ALA A 337 10.16 0.08 -6.19
C ALA A 337 10.57 -1.12 -5.32
N VAL A 338 9.67 -2.07 -5.08
CA VAL A 338 9.99 -3.30 -4.35
C VAL A 338 11.08 -4.10 -5.07
N ALA A 339 11.00 -4.23 -6.40
CA ALA A 339 12.04 -4.89 -7.18
C ALA A 339 13.40 -4.18 -7.06
N LEU A 340 13.43 -2.83 -7.03
CA LEU A 340 14.63 -2.05 -6.75
C LEU A 340 15.21 -2.39 -5.36
N LEU A 341 14.37 -2.36 -4.30
CA LEU A 341 14.81 -2.70 -2.95
C LEU A 341 15.43 -4.10 -2.90
N MET A 342 14.76 -5.08 -3.52
CA MET A 342 15.26 -6.46 -3.58
C MET A 342 16.60 -6.58 -4.33
N SER A 343 16.77 -5.86 -5.44
CA SER A 343 18.01 -5.87 -6.24
C SER A 343 19.21 -5.23 -5.52
N LEU A 344 18.93 -4.34 -4.57
CA LEU A 344 19.94 -3.68 -3.74
C LEU A 344 20.35 -4.50 -2.51
N CYS A 345 19.66 -5.61 -2.20
CA CYS A 345 19.99 -6.44 -1.04
C CYS A 345 21.12 -7.43 -1.35
N ASN A 346 22.08 -7.54 -0.43
CA ASN A 346 23.06 -8.61 -0.44
C ASN A 346 22.39 -9.92 0.03
N ARG A 347 22.64 -11.02 -0.68
CA ARG A 347 22.09 -12.35 -0.33
C ARG A 347 22.40 -12.77 1.11
N ARG A 348 23.55 -12.37 1.64
CA ARG A 348 23.96 -12.68 3.03
C ARG A 348 23.12 -11.93 4.09
N PHE A 349 22.63 -10.73 3.76
CA PHE A 349 21.93 -9.84 4.69
C PHE A 349 20.54 -9.43 4.17
N SER A 350 19.97 -10.22 3.26
CA SER A 350 18.78 -9.83 2.47
C SER A 350 17.60 -9.38 3.34
N ALA A 351 17.30 -10.09 4.41
CA ALA A 351 16.16 -9.76 5.29
C ALA A 351 16.36 -8.40 5.98
N THR A 352 17.52 -8.18 6.60
CA THR A 352 17.81 -6.95 7.34
C THR A 352 17.93 -5.75 6.40
N GLN A 353 18.66 -5.89 5.28
CA GLN A 353 18.80 -4.81 4.30
C GLN A 353 17.46 -4.46 3.66
N PHE A 354 16.63 -5.44 3.30
CA PHE A 354 15.30 -5.18 2.75
C PHE A 354 14.41 -4.45 3.77
N ALA A 355 14.43 -4.87 5.03
CA ALA A 355 13.68 -4.20 6.10
C ALA A 355 14.12 -2.73 6.27
N LEU A 356 15.43 -2.46 6.28
CA LEU A 356 15.96 -1.09 6.38
C LEU A 356 15.61 -0.24 5.17
N LEU A 357 15.81 -0.75 3.95
CA LEU A 357 15.49 -0.02 2.72
C LEU A 357 13.99 0.23 2.57
N SER A 358 13.15 -0.72 2.97
CA SER A 358 11.68 -0.53 2.99
C SER A 358 11.25 0.50 4.03
N ALA A 359 11.89 0.53 5.20
CA ALA A 359 11.67 1.57 6.20
C ALA A 359 12.03 2.95 5.65
N LEU A 360 13.19 3.09 4.98
CA LEU A 360 13.59 4.33 4.32
C LEU A 360 12.59 4.77 3.24
N SER A 361 12.05 3.85 2.44
CA SER A 361 11.03 4.18 1.45
C SER A 361 9.72 4.68 2.06
N ALA A 362 9.42 4.28 3.30
CA ALA A 362 8.23 4.74 4.02
C ALA A 362 8.41 6.12 4.67
N VAL A 363 9.66 6.59 4.87
CA VAL A 363 9.95 7.90 5.47
C VAL A 363 9.23 9.02 4.73
N GLY A 364 9.36 9.08 3.39
CA GLY A 364 8.68 10.09 2.58
C GLY A 364 7.18 10.14 2.90
N ARG A 365 6.52 9.00 2.88
CA ARG A 365 5.07 8.89 3.11
C ARG A 365 4.62 9.33 4.51
N VAL A 366 5.43 9.11 5.53
CA VAL A 366 5.09 9.49 6.91
C VAL A 366 5.25 10.98 7.14
N TYR A 367 6.29 11.59 6.60
CA TYR A 367 6.64 12.99 6.89
C TYR A 367 6.04 14.02 5.94
N VAL A 368 5.44 13.62 4.82
CA VAL A 368 4.81 14.57 3.89
C VAL A 368 3.48 15.15 4.40
N GLY A 369 2.79 14.48 5.33
CA GLY A 369 1.46 14.88 5.80
C GLY A 369 1.39 16.31 6.35
N PRO A 370 2.24 16.71 7.31
CA PRO A 370 2.25 18.08 7.83
C PRO A 370 2.53 19.13 6.73
N ILE A 371 3.46 18.82 5.82
CA ILE A 371 3.81 19.69 4.68
C ILE A 371 2.61 19.78 3.71
N ALA A 372 1.93 18.66 3.45
CA ALA A 372 0.74 18.62 2.60
C ALA A 372 -0.37 19.51 3.17
N GLY A 373 -0.63 19.43 4.49
CA GLY A 373 -1.61 20.28 5.16
C GLY A 373 -1.31 21.77 5.01
N TRP A 374 -0.04 22.17 5.20
CA TRP A 374 0.41 23.54 5.02
C TRP A 374 0.27 24.01 3.56
N LEU A 375 0.63 23.15 2.59
CA LEU A 375 0.52 23.46 1.16
C LEU A 375 -0.93 23.67 0.73
N VAL A 376 -1.86 22.83 1.21
CA VAL A 376 -3.29 22.99 0.88
C VAL A 376 -3.85 24.29 1.45
N ASP A 377 -3.49 24.66 2.67
CA ASP A 377 -3.89 25.94 3.27
C ASP A 377 -3.37 27.14 2.47
N SER A 378 -2.13 27.04 1.96
CA SER A 378 -1.48 28.15 1.25
C SER A 378 -1.88 28.25 -0.23
N TRP A 379 -2.03 27.11 -0.91
CA TRP A 379 -2.19 27.04 -2.38
C TRP A 379 -3.53 26.44 -2.81
N HIS A 380 -4.43 26.15 -1.88
CA HIS A 380 -5.66 25.41 -2.12
C HIS A 380 -5.41 24.03 -2.77
N TRP A 381 -6.49 23.28 -3.02
CA TRP A 381 -6.38 21.92 -3.55
C TRP A 381 -5.77 21.85 -4.96
N SER A 382 -6.09 22.80 -5.84
CA SER A 382 -5.57 22.80 -7.22
C SER A 382 -4.05 23.02 -7.25
N GLY A 383 -3.56 24.01 -6.50
CA GLY A 383 -2.11 24.28 -6.39
C GLY A 383 -1.37 23.11 -5.74
N PHE A 384 -1.97 22.49 -4.70
CA PHE A 384 -1.40 21.32 -4.06
C PHE A 384 -1.25 20.13 -5.01
N TYR A 385 -2.30 19.76 -5.77
CA TYR A 385 -2.20 18.64 -6.70
C TYR A 385 -1.29 18.93 -7.90
N ALA A 386 -1.22 20.17 -8.38
CA ALA A 386 -0.21 20.57 -9.36
C ALA A 386 1.22 20.40 -8.81
N PHE A 387 1.45 20.77 -7.54
CA PHE A 387 2.73 20.56 -6.87
C PHE A 387 3.11 19.09 -6.78
N THR A 388 2.18 18.14 -6.58
CA THR A 388 2.49 16.70 -6.46
C THR A 388 3.18 16.15 -7.72
N VAL A 389 2.85 16.71 -8.90
CA VAL A 389 3.52 16.37 -10.16
C VAL A 389 4.97 16.87 -10.15
N VAL A 390 5.18 18.11 -9.71
CA VAL A 390 6.54 18.69 -9.58
C VAL A 390 7.36 17.93 -8.55
N ALA A 391 6.74 17.53 -7.42
CA ALA A 391 7.37 16.73 -6.37
C ALA A 391 7.82 15.33 -6.83
N SER A 392 7.32 14.84 -7.97
CA SER A 392 7.77 13.58 -8.58
C SER A 392 9.08 13.76 -9.39
N LEU A 393 9.41 14.97 -9.85
CA LEU A 393 10.57 15.23 -10.71
C LEU A 393 11.92 14.86 -10.05
N PRO A 394 12.20 15.20 -8.79
CA PRO A 394 13.46 14.82 -8.14
C PRO A 394 13.72 13.31 -8.19
N GLY A 395 12.71 12.48 -7.96
CA GLY A 395 12.82 11.02 -8.06
C GLY A 395 13.19 10.55 -9.48
N LEU A 396 12.58 11.15 -10.51
CA LEU A 396 12.86 10.82 -11.91
C LEU A 396 14.27 11.30 -12.35
N LEU A 397 14.70 12.48 -11.89
CA LEU A 397 16.05 13.00 -12.14
C LEU A 397 17.12 12.14 -11.46
N LEU A 398 16.91 11.76 -10.19
CA LEU A 398 17.80 10.84 -9.47
C LEU A 398 17.86 9.48 -10.15
N LEU A 399 16.74 8.98 -10.67
CA LEU A 399 16.68 7.74 -11.42
C LEU A 399 17.51 7.83 -12.72
N ARG A 400 17.45 8.96 -13.42
CA ARG A 400 18.30 9.20 -14.59
C ARG A 400 19.79 9.23 -14.22
N ALA A 401 20.15 9.87 -13.13
CA ALA A 401 21.52 9.92 -12.61
C ALA A 401 22.02 8.52 -12.21
N ALA A 402 21.13 7.68 -11.63
CA ALA A 402 21.43 6.32 -11.20
C ALA A 402 21.44 5.28 -12.34
N LYS A 403 21.23 5.69 -13.61
CA LYS A 403 21.06 4.77 -14.76
C LYS A 403 22.19 3.74 -14.88
N SER A 404 23.45 4.17 -14.83
CA SER A 404 24.62 3.28 -14.95
C SER A 404 24.66 2.25 -13.85
N SER A 405 24.44 2.67 -12.60
CA SER A 405 24.41 1.77 -11.43
C SER A 405 23.26 0.78 -11.47
N LEU A 406 22.08 1.19 -11.99
CA LEU A 406 20.94 0.28 -12.12
C LEU A 406 21.09 -0.73 -13.27
N LEU A 407 21.79 -0.36 -14.34
CA LEU A 407 22.07 -1.26 -15.45
C LEU A 407 23.13 -2.31 -15.06
N SER A 408 24.12 -1.96 -14.22
CA SER A 408 25.09 -2.94 -13.70
C SER A 408 24.47 -3.98 -12.78
N LEU A 409 23.48 -3.63 -11.98
CA LEU A 409 22.73 -4.57 -11.14
C LEU A 409 22.02 -5.66 -11.96
N ASN A 410 21.59 -5.34 -13.19
CA ASN A 410 20.97 -6.33 -14.09
C ASN A 410 21.98 -7.32 -14.73
N GLN A 411 23.26 -7.00 -14.75
CA GLN A 411 24.29 -7.87 -15.38
C GLN A 411 24.72 -9.04 -14.47
N GLU A 412 24.49 -8.92 -13.16
CA GLU A 412 24.80 -10.01 -12.20
C GLU A 412 23.74 -11.13 -12.18
N THR A 413 22.55 -10.90 -12.73
CA THR A 413 21.56 -11.95 -13.02
C THR A 413 21.60 -12.24 -14.52
N PRO A 414 21.92 -13.47 -14.97
CA PRO A 414 21.90 -13.78 -16.39
C PRO A 414 20.46 -13.60 -16.89
N PHE A 415 20.22 -12.47 -17.52
CA PHE A 415 19.01 -12.23 -18.29
C PHE A 415 19.07 -13.16 -19.49
N VAL A 416 18.42 -14.31 -19.40
CA VAL A 416 18.18 -15.16 -20.56
C VAL A 416 17.36 -14.33 -21.54
N ALA A 417 18.08 -13.72 -22.51
CA ALA A 417 17.49 -13.02 -23.63
C ALA A 417 16.73 -14.05 -24.48
N ARG A 418 15.50 -14.34 -24.09
CA ARG A 418 14.57 -15.12 -24.90
C ARG A 418 13.93 -14.23 -25.95
N THR A 419 14.72 -13.86 -26.96
CA THR A 419 14.22 -13.24 -28.21
C THR A 419 13.25 -14.11 -29.00
N GLN A 420 13.06 -15.37 -28.65
CA GLN A 420 12.13 -16.30 -29.31
C GLN A 420 10.68 -16.25 -28.84
N TYR A 421 10.33 -15.51 -27.77
CA TYR A 421 8.96 -15.49 -27.24
C TYR A 421 8.02 -14.47 -27.90
N PHE A 422 8.47 -13.69 -28.87
CA PHE A 422 7.62 -12.69 -29.56
C PHE A 422 6.48 -13.29 -30.39
N ARG A 423 6.47 -14.59 -30.63
CA ARG A 423 5.48 -15.26 -31.49
C ARG A 423 4.22 -15.76 -30.78
N TYR A 424 4.22 -15.83 -29.45
CA TYR A 424 3.08 -16.28 -28.65
C TYR A 424 2.58 -15.18 -27.70
N TYR A 425 2.14 -14.06 -28.27
CA TYR A 425 1.23 -13.21 -27.53
C TYR A 425 -0.14 -13.87 -27.55
N SER A 426 -0.62 -14.37 -26.40
CA SER A 426 -1.99 -14.75 -26.25
C SER A 426 -2.87 -13.52 -26.55
N LEU A 427 -4.01 -13.73 -27.14
CA LEU A 427 -5.03 -12.69 -27.40
C LEU A 427 -5.25 -11.81 -26.17
N THR A 428 -5.16 -12.39 -24.99
CA THR A 428 -5.27 -11.80 -23.67
C THR A 428 -4.21 -10.73 -23.37
N THR A 429 -2.94 -10.95 -23.72
CA THR A 429 -1.89 -9.93 -23.53
C THR A 429 -2.11 -8.75 -24.48
N LYS A 430 -2.64 -8.99 -25.67
CA LYS A 430 -2.99 -7.94 -26.63
C LYS A 430 -4.19 -7.12 -26.14
N LEU A 431 -5.22 -7.77 -25.62
CA LEU A 431 -6.41 -7.11 -25.03
C LEU A 431 -6.04 -6.31 -23.79
N PHE A 432 -5.14 -6.82 -22.97
CA PHE A 432 -4.66 -6.12 -21.79
C PHE A 432 -3.81 -4.87 -22.15
N LEU A 433 -2.93 -4.97 -23.14
CA LEU A 433 -2.18 -3.82 -23.68
C LEU A 433 -3.14 -2.81 -24.32
N PHE A 434 -4.18 -3.27 -25.02
CA PHE A 434 -5.21 -2.41 -25.59
C PHE A 434 -6.02 -1.71 -24.49
N GLY A 435 -6.42 -2.40 -23.42
CA GLY A 435 -7.11 -1.80 -22.28
C GLY A 435 -6.30 -0.72 -21.56
N THR A 436 -4.98 -0.93 -21.39
CA THR A 436 -4.10 0.07 -20.76
C THR A 436 -3.82 1.25 -21.69
N THR A 437 -3.77 1.02 -23.00
CA THR A 437 -3.67 2.11 -24.00
C THR A 437 -4.94 2.95 -23.98
N LEU A 438 -6.11 2.32 -23.88
CA LEU A 438 -7.41 3.01 -23.74
C LEU A 438 -7.50 3.77 -22.41
N ALA A 439 -6.99 3.21 -21.29
CA ALA A 439 -6.91 3.93 -20.02
C ALA A 439 -5.99 5.15 -20.10
N GLY A 440 -4.86 5.03 -20.81
CA GLY A 440 -3.97 6.17 -21.11
C GLY A 440 -4.65 7.25 -21.97
N ILE A 441 -5.41 6.83 -22.99
CA ILE A 441 -6.21 7.74 -23.83
C ILE A 441 -7.31 8.39 -22.98
N GLY A 442 -7.98 7.63 -22.09
CA GLY A 442 -8.97 8.15 -21.15
C GLY A 442 -8.41 9.22 -20.23
N LEU A 443 -7.19 9.03 -19.72
CA LEU A 443 -6.48 10.05 -18.92
C LEU A 443 -6.17 11.31 -19.74
N ILE A 444 -5.67 11.15 -20.97
CA ILE A 444 -5.39 12.27 -21.87
C ILE A 444 -6.69 13.03 -22.16
N LEU A 445 -7.78 12.34 -22.47
CA LEU A 445 -9.09 12.93 -22.69
C LEU A 445 -9.60 13.66 -21.44
N MET A 446 -9.41 13.09 -20.24
CA MET A 446 -9.76 13.72 -18.97
C MET A 446 -8.98 15.01 -18.75
N VAL A 447 -7.66 15.02 -19.01
CA VAL A 447 -6.81 16.21 -18.90
C VAL A 447 -7.21 17.26 -19.95
N VAL A 448 -7.41 16.84 -21.20
CA VAL A 448 -7.87 17.73 -22.28
C VAL A 448 -9.24 18.32 -21.95
N THR A 449 -10.16 17.54 -21.41
CA THR A 449 -11.48 18.03 -21.00
C THR A 449 -11.41 19.01 -19.84
N GLY A 450 -10.54 18.75 -18.86
CA GLY A 450 -10.26 19.69 -17.76
C GLY A 450 -9.72 21.02 -18.31
N LEU A 451 -8.78 20.96 -19.26
CA LEU A 451 -8.22 22.14 -19.93
C LEU A 451 -9.26 22.87 -20.80
N LEU A 452 -10.11 22.13 -21.55
CA LEU A 452 -11.18 22.73 -22.38
C LEU A 452 -12.29 23.34 -21.53
N LYS A 453 -12.53 22.84 -20.31
CA LYS A 453 -13.48 23.43 -19.38
C LYS A 453 -13.02 24.76 -18.81
N LEU A 454 -11.70 24.95 -18.66
CA LEU A 454 -11.12 26.25 -18.37
C LEU A 454 -11.38 27.28 -19.49
N THR A 455 -11.77 26.81 -20.70
CA THR A 455 -12.10 27.63 -21.88
C THR A 455 -13.60 27.67 -22.20
N GLU A 456 -14.50 27.23 -21.29
CA GLU A 456 -15.98 27.30 -21.38
C GLU A 456 -16.64 26.58 -22.59
N LEU A 457 -16.09 25.50 -23.13
CA LEU A 457 -16.68 24.76 -24.24
C LEU A 457 -17.63 23.61 -23.80
N PRO A 458 -18.91 23.51 -24.34
CA PRO A 458 -19.97 22.70 -23.70
C PRO A 458 -20.07 21.22 -24.08
N MET A 459 -19.18 20.64 -24.86
CA MET A 459 -19.35 19.31 -25.50
C MET A 459 -18.68 18.09 -24.86
N THR A 460 -18.31 18.12 -23.58
CA THR A 460 -17.29 17.18 -23.07
C THR A 460 -17.74 16.04 -22.14
N GLN A 461 -18.95 16.03 -21.61
CA GLN A 461 -19.36 15.08 -20.58
C GLN A 461 -19.68 13.63 -21.06
N PRO A 462 -20.37 13.38 -22.17
CA PRO A 462 -20.69 12.01 -22.58
C PRO A 462 -19.51 11.21 -23.13
N LEU A 463 -18.58 11.85 -23.85
CA LEU A 463 -17.41 11.19 -24.46
C LEU A 463 -16.43 10.60 -23.42
N LEU A 464 -16.28 11.24 -22.27
CA LEU A 464 -15.44 10.78 -21.18
C LEU A 464 -16.01 9.51 -20.49
N GLY A 465 -17.30 9.50 -20.19
CA GLY A 465 -17.97 8.38 -19.54
C GLY A 465 -17.87 7.08 -20.34
N TYR A 466 -18.07 7.17 -21.66
CA TYR A 466 -17.98 6.00 -22.55
C TYR A 466 -16.53 5.49 -22.72
N GLY A 467 -15.55 6.38 -22.88
CA GLY A 467 -14.14 5.97 -23.03
C GLY A 467 -13.60 5.22 -21.82
N ILE A 468 -13.98 5.63 -20.63
CA ILE A 468 -13.52 5.06 -19.37
C ILE A 468 -14.24 3.76 -19.05
N GLY A 469 -15.55 3.70 -19.27
CA GLY A 469 -16.33 2.47 -19.12
C GLY A 469 -15.78 1.35 -20.01
N ILE A 470 -15.47 1.67 -21.27
CA ILE A 470 -14.89 0.72 -22.24
C ILE A 470 -13.49 0.27 -21.80
N ALA A 471 -12.64 1.17 -21.28
CA ALA A 471 -11.30 0.82 -20.82
C ALA A 471 -11.34 -0.10 -19.58
N ALA A 472 -12.22 0.17 -18.62
CA ALA A 472 -12.39 -0.66 -17.42
C ALA A 472 -12.93 -2.06 -17.78
N ILE A 473 -13.93 -2.14 -18.66
CA ILE A 473 -14.52 -3.40 -19.12
C ILE A 473 -13.49 -4.20 -19.94
N ALA A 474 -12.73 -3.56 -20.85
CA ALA A 474 -11.70 -4.23 -21.65
C ALA A 474 -10.55 -4.78 -20.78
N THR A 475 -10.19 -4.08 -19.71
CA THR A 475 -9.16 -4.55 -18.75
C THR A 475 -9.66 -5.76 -17.95
N LEU A 476 -10.88 -5.72 -17.44
CA LEU A 476 -11.51 -6.83 -16.72
C LEU A 476 -11.71 -8.07 -17.61
N LEU A 477 -12.19 -7.87 -18.84
CA LEU A 477 -12.31 -8.93 -19.84
C LEU A 477 -10.95 -9.53 -20.21
N GLY A 478 -9.91 -8.71 -20.37
CA GLY A 478 -8.55 -9.16 -20.64
C GLY A 478 -8.01 -10.08 -19.55
N VAL A 479 -8.21 -9.72 -18.28
CA VAL A 479 -7.82 -10.54 -17.12
C VAL A 479 -8.63 -11.83 -17.05
N ALA A 480 -9.96 -11.76 -17.24
CA ALA A 480 -10.84 -12.92 -17.20
C ALA A 480 -10.51 -13.93 -18.31
N LEU A 481 -10.21 -13.44 -19.53
CA LEU A 481 -9.83 -14.28 -20.66
C LEU A 481 -8.44 -14.91 -20.49
N ASP A 482 -7.47 -14.21 -19.84
CA ASP A 482 -6.16 -14.79 -19.52
C ASP A 482 -6.27 -15.93 -18.51
N VAL A 483 -7.11 -15.77 -17.50
CA VAL A 483 -7.41 -16.81 -16.51
C VAL A 483 -8.10 -18.01 -17.19
N ALA A 484 -9.05 -17.76 -18.11
CA ALA A 484 -9.76 -18.81 -18.83
C ALA A 484 -8.87 -19.55 -19.85
N ALA A 485 -7.96 -18.83 -20.53
CA ALA A 485 -7.02 -19.44 -21.50
C ALA A 485 -5.97 -20.30 -20.78
N ARG A 486 -5.53 -19.93 -19.58
CA ARG A 486 -4.63 -20.76 -18.74
C ARG A 486 -5.33 -22.06 -18.27
N LYS A 487 -6.63 -22.02 -18.00
CA LYS A 487 -7.43 -23.20 -17.65
C LYS A 487 -7.60 -24.22 -18.81
N LYS A 488 -7.51 -23.78 -20.07
CA LYS A 488 -7.59 -24.65 -21.25
C LYS A 488 -6.23 -25.21 -21.72
N ALA A 489 -5.13 -24.65 -21.20
CA ALA A 489 -3.76 -25.08 -21.54
C ALA A 489 -3.15 -26.02 -20.48
N THR A 490 -3.88 -26.28 -19.39
CA THR A 490 -3.66 -27.34 -18.39
C THR A 490 -4.69 -28.45 -18.58
#